data_27d0526006ece109281d2d19da09baad
#
_entry.id   27d0526006ece109281d2d19da09baad
#
_cell.length_a   1.000
_cell.length_b   1.000
_cell.length_c   1.000
_cell.angle_alpha   90.00
_cell.angle_beta   90.00
_cell.angle_gamma   90.00
#
_symmetry.space_group_name_H-M   'P 1'
#
loop_
_entity.id
_entity.type
_entity.pdbx_description
1 polymer ?
#
loop_
_entity_poly.entity_id
_entity_poly.type
_entity_poly.pdbx_seq_one_letter_code
_entity_poly.pdbx_strand_id
1 'polypeptide(L)'
;MTERFQPGGVTHALVSGLVELALASALLAGSLATSDSSPGAAASLSVASLLWAVLAVVSLVVAWLRARVLAAELDDEAVVLHGIGGARRYRYGELSAVEVSGRRTRLVGRDGGVRVVRGVRGAAQGNRFRARVLARARAAAGVDGGSEELDERSGGPPVDTLPADHGERNSDG
;
A
#
# COMPACT_ATOMS: atom_id res chain seq x y z
N MET A 1 4.51 1.45 -22.28
CA MET A 1 3.22 1.58 -21.56
C MET A 1 3.48 1.57 -20.05
N THR A 2 3.24 2.68 -19.36
CA THR A 2 3.45 2.79 -17.90
C THR A 2 2.25 2.23 -17.15
N GLU A 3 2.49 1.29 -16.24
CA GLU A 3 1.48 0.72 -15.35
C GLU A 3 1.71 1.25 -13.93
N ARG A 4 0.67 1.83 -13.32
CA ARG A 4 0.76 2.47 -12.01
C ARG A 4 0.07 1.63 -10.94
N PHE A 5 0.82 1.25 -9.92
CA PHE A 5 0.31 0.60 -8.72
C PHE A 5 0.08 1.64 -7.63
N GLN A 6 -1.18 1.83 -7.24
CA GLN A 6 -1.55 2.74 -6.16
C GLN A 6 -1.80 1.96 -4.86
N PRO A 7 -1.46 2.54 -3.70
CA PRO A 7 -1.79 1.92 -2.43
C PRO A 7 -3.30 1.80 -2.28
N GLY A 8 -3.77 0.64 -1.87
CA GLY A 8 -5.17 0.43 -1.53
C GLY A 8 -5.64 1.43 -0.47
N GLY A 9 -6.91 1.83 -0.55
CA GLY A 9 -7.54 2.76 0.40
C GLY A 9 -7.50 4.24 0.00
N VAL A 10 -6.93 4.61 -1.16
CA VAL A 10 -7.03 5.99 -1.68
C VAL A 10 -8.49 6.35 -1.94
N THR A 11 -9.22 5.46 -2.61
CA THR A 11 -10.65 5.64 -2.90
C THR A 11 -11.47 5.77 -1.61
N HIS A 12 -11.19 4.91 -0.61
CA HIS A 12 -11.87 4.97 0.68
C HIS A 12 -11.60 6.30 1.39
N ALA A 13 -10.33 6.78 1.41
CA ALA A 13 -10.00 8.05 2.04
C ALA A 13 -10.62 9.25 1.32
N LEU A 14 -10.74 9.20 -0.01
CA LEU A 14 -11.45 10.23 -0.79
C LEU A 14 -12.95 10.24 -0.48
N VAL A 15 -13.58 9.06 -0.46
CA VAL A 15 -15.02 8.94 -0.13
C VAL A 15 -15.26 9.42 1.30
N SER A 16 -14.44 9.02 2.28
CA SER A 16 -14.53 9.49 3.66
C SER A 16 -14.43 11.02 3.74
N GLY A 17 -13.43 11.63 3.10
CA GLY A 17 -13.27 13.09 3.09
C GLY A 17 -14.44 13.83 2.46
N LEU A 18 -15.05 13.28 1.41
CA LEU A 18 -16.26 13.87 0.80
C LEU A 18 -17.48 13.77 1.71
N VAL A 19 -17.67 12.64 2.39
CA VAL A 19 -18.76 12.46 3.38
C VAL A 19 -18.59 13.42 4.55
N GLU A 20 -17.37 13.54 5.08
CA GLU A 20 -17.03 14.46 6.17
C GLU A 20 -17.31 15.91 5.76
N LEU A 21 -16.98 16.30 4.53
CA LEU A 21 -17.26 17.63 3.99
C LEU A 21 -18.78 17.90 3.85
N ALA A 22 -19.54 16.91 3.39
CA ALA A 22 -20.98 17.01 3.29
C ALA A 22 -21.65 17.18 4.67
N LEU A 23 -21.17 16.45 5.69
CA LEU A 23 -21.63 16.60 7.08
C LEU A 23 -21.29 17.98 7.64
N ALA A 24 -20.09 18.48 7.42
CA ALA A 24 -19.70 19.83 7.82
C ALA A 24 -20.62 20.90 7.20
N SER A 25 -20.93 20.75 5.91
CA SER A 25 -21.83 21.68 5.20
C SER A 25 -23.26 21.63 5.73
N ALA A 26 -23.79 20.44 6.03
CA ALA A 26 -25.11 20.26 6.60
C ALA A 26 -25.22 20.88 8.02
N LEU A 27 -24.20 20.70 8.86
CA LEU A 27 -24.14 21.28 10.19
C LEU A 27 -24.06 22.82 10.13
N LEU A 28 -23.32 23.35 9.18
CA LEU A 28 -23.23 24.81 8.97
C LEU A 28 -24.58 25.38 8.53
N ALA A 29 -25.28 24.72 7.60
CA ALA A 29 -26.59 25.13 7.17
C ALA A 29 -27.62 25.08 8.33
N GLY A 30 -27.55 24.03 9.17
CA GLY A 30 -28.36 23.91 10.39
C GLY A 30 -28.08 25.04 11.40
N SER A 31 -26.80 25.39 11.58
CA SER A 31 -26.42 26.52 12.44
C SER A 31 -27.00 27.84 11.97
N LEU A 32 -26.95 28.12 10.67
CA LEU A 32 -27.57 29.35 10.09
C LEU A 32 -29.07 29.37 10.26
N ALA A 33 -29.77 28.22 10.06
CA ALA A 33 -31.19 28.12 10.20
C ALA A 33 -31.71 28.29 11.64
N THR A 34 -30.88 27.98 12.65
CA THR A 34 -31.25 28.06 14.08
C THR A 34 -30.70 29.30 14.78
N SER A 35 -29.98 30.17 14.10
CA SER A 35 -29.31 31.32 14.68
C SER A 35 -30.23 32.27 15.40
N ASP A 36 -31.43 32.54 14.83
CA ASP A 36 -32.41 33.48 15.35
C ASP A 36 -33.26 32.90 16.50
N SER A 37 -33.48 31.58 16.49
CA SER A 37 -34.33 30.92 17.47
C SER A 37 -33.58 30.39 18.68
N SER A 38 -32.31 29.98 18.50
CA SER A 38 -31.49 29.38 19.56
C SER A 38 -30.01 29.63 19.36
N PRO A 39 -29.48 30.77 19.81
CA PRO A 39 -28.06 31.12 19.58
C PRO A 39 -27.07 30.13 20.18
N GLY A 40 -27.41 29.49 21.31
CA GLY A 40 -26.57 28.44 21.91
C GLY A 40 -26.47 27.17 21.06
N ALA A 41 -27.59 26.74 20.44
CA ALA A 41 -27.60 25.62 19.53
C ALA A 41 -26.83 25.95 18.23
N ALA A 42 -27.00 27.15 17.70
CA ALA A 42 -26.27 27.62 16.52
C ALA A 42 -24.76 27.62 16.76
N ALA A 43 -24.30 28.08 17.92
CA ALA A 43 -22.89 28.08 18.27
C ALA A 43 -22.31 26.65 18.34
N SER A 44 -23.01 25.71 18.96
CA SER A 44 -22.55 24.31 19.04
C SER A 44 -22.52 23.63 17.67
N LEU A 45 -23.48 23.89 16.79
CA LEU A 45 -23.49 23.39 15.41
C LEU A 45 -22.35 23.97 14.59
N SER A 46 -22.01 25.26 14.78
CA SER A 46 -20.87 25.91 14.12
C SER A 46 -19.54 25.28 14.53
N VAL A 47 -19.35 25.02 15.82
CA VAL A 47 -18.13 24.34 16.31
C VAL A 47 -18.04 22.91 15.75
N ALA A 48 -19.13 22.16 15.76
CA ALA A 48 -19.17 20.82 15.16
C ALA A 48 -18.87 20.85 13.67
N SER A 49 -19.43 21.80 12.92
CA SER A 49 -19.14 22.00 11.50
C SER A 49 -17.64 22.23 11.25
N LEU A 50 -17.01 23.09 12.06
CA LEU A 50 -15.56 23.38 11.95
C LEU A 50 -14.73 22.12 12.18
N LEU A 51 -15.05 21.32 13.20
CA LEU A 51 -14.34 20.08 13.49
C LEU A 51 -14.44 19.09 12.32
N TRP A 52 -15.62 18.89 11.74
CA TRP A 52 -15.81 18.04 10.59
C TRP A 52 -15.12 18.56 9.33
N ALA A 53 -15.08 19.88 9.13
CA ALA A 53 -14.33 20.47 8.03
C ALA A 53 -12.81 20.22 8.15
N VAL A 54 -12.26 20.33 9.36
CA VAL A 54 -10.84 20.02 9.61
C VAL A 54 -10.55 18.54 9.33
N LEU A 55 -11.41 17.62 9.80
CA LEU A 55 -11.27 16.18 9.51
C LEU A 55 -11.32 15.90 8.01
N ALA A 56 -12.25 16.52 7.28
CA ALA A 56 -12.34 16.39 5.83
C ALA A 56 -11.06 16.83 5.12
N VAL A 57 -10.49 17.97 5.50
CA VAL A 57 -9.22 18.45 4.93
C VAL A 57 -8.09 17.48 5.21
N VAL A 58 -7.97 16.97 6.45
CA VAL A 58 -6.94 15.99 6.81
C VAL A 58 -7.10 14.71 5.99
N SER A 59 -8.32 14.19 5.86
CA SER A 59 -8.61 12.98 5.08
C SER A 59 -8.25 13.15 3.61
N LEU A 60 -8.59 14.29 3.01
CA LEU A 60 -8.27 14.62 1.62
C LEU A 60 -6.76 14.79 1.40
N VAL A 61 -6.07 15.47 2.31
CA VAL A 61 -4.60 15.61 2.26
C VAL A 61 -3.92 14.25 2.37
N VAL A 62 -4.36 13.38 3.28
CA VAL A 62 -3.84 12.02 3.41
C VAL A 62 -4.10 11.20 2.16
N ALA A 63 -5.30 11.30 1.55
CA ALA A 63 -5.62 10.63 0.30
C ALA A 63 -4.71 11.10 -0.84
N TRP A 64 -4.51 12.41 -0.97
CA TRP A 64 -3.63 13.02 -1.97
C TRP A 64 -2.17 12.58 -1.79
N LEU A 65 -1.65 12.62 -0.55
CA LEU A 65 -0.30 12.15 -0.23
C LEU A 65 -0.13 10.67 -0.59
N ARG A 66 -1.10 9.82 -0.24
CA ARG A 66 -1.05 8.39 -0.59
C ARG A 66 -1.07 8.18 -2.09
N ALA A 67 -1.90 8.92 -2.83
CA ALA A 67 -2.01 8.79 -4.27
C ALA A 67 -0.73 9.24 -5.00
N ARG A 68 -0.09 10.31 -4.53
CA ARG A 68 1.09 10.88 -5.19
C ARG A 68 2.42 10.34 -4.69
N VAL A 69 2.54 10.11 -3.38
CA VAL A 69 3.84 9.86 -2.73
C VAL A 69 4.15 8.37 -2.58
N LEU A 70 3.13 7.50 -2.58
CA LEU A 70 3.32 6.07 -2.32
C LEU A 70 3.05 5.19 -3.54
N ALA A 71 3.01 5.75 -4.74
CA ALA A 71 2.79 4.99 -5.97
C ALA A 71 4.07 4.27 -6.40
N ALA A 72 3.91 3.08 -6.97
CA ALA A 72 4.95 2.40 -7.73
C ALA A 72 4.52 2.37 -9.20
N GLU A 73 5.39 2.80 -10.08
CA GLU A 73 5.17 2.79 -11.53
C GLU A 73 6.12 1.80 -12.19
N LEU A 74 5.57 0.98 -13.06
CA LEU A 74 6.35 0.09 -13.92
C LEU A 74 6.48 0.76 -15.29
N ASP A 75 7.69 1.17 -15.60
CA ASP A 75 8.09 1.64 -16.93
C ASP A 75 8.65 0.46 -17.75
N ASP A 76 8.91 0.65 -19.03
CA ASP A 76 9.43 -0.43 -19.89
C ASP A 76 10.87 -0.83 -19.52
N GLU A 77 11.66 0.05 -18.90
CA GLU A 77 13.05 -0.19 -18.52
C GLU A 77 13.31 -0.30 -17.01
N ALA A 78 12.37 0.17 -16.18
CA ALA A 78 12.63 0.35 -14.76
C ALA A 78 11.36 0.34 -13.91
N VAL A 79 11.53 0.08 -12.62
CA VAL A 79 10.53 0.33 -11.57
C VAL A 79 10.80 1.70 -10.97
N VAL A 80 9.80 2.57 -10.97
CA VAL A 80 9.87 3.89 -10.35
C VAL A 80 9.10 3.87 -9.05
N LEU A 81 9.78 4.04 -7.93
CA LEU A 81 9.17 4.15 -6.61
C LEU A 81 9.05 5.61 -6.22
N HIS A 82 7.82 6.09 -6.05
CA HIS A 82 7.56 7.42 -5.53
C HIS A 82 7.60 7.44 -4.01
N GLY A 83 8.29 8.42 -3.44
CA GLY A 83 8.44 8.60 -2.00
C GLY A 83 8.43 10.09 -1.61
N ILE A 84 8.43 10.38 -0.30
CA ILE A 84 8.46 11.76 0.23
C ILE A 84 9.71 12.52 -0.24
N GLY A 85 10.82 11.81 -0.47
CA GLY A 85 12.08 12.37 -0.97
C GLY A 85 12.24 12.38 -2.49
N GLY A 86 11.13 12.20 -3.25
CA GLY A 86 11.13 12.16 -4.72
C GLY A 86 10.98 10.75 -5.29
N ALA A 87 11.06 10.65 -6.61
CA ALA A 87 10.98 9.39 -7.33
C ALA A 87 12.37 8.76 -7.45
N ARG A 88 12.45 7.45 -7.20
CA ARG A 88 13.67 6.66 -7.39
C ARG A 88 13.42 5.61 -8.47
N ARG A 89 14.30 5.58 -9.45
CA ARG A 89 14.25 4.66 -10.58
C ARG A 89 15.21 3.50 -10.35
N TYR A 90 14.72 2.26 -10.50
CA TYR A 90 15.47 1.02 -10.40
C TYR A 90 15.35 0.27 -11.72
N ARG A 91 16.44 0.14 -12.47
CA ARG A 91 16.44 -0.61 -13.71
C ARG A 91 16.23 -2.10 -13.44
N TYR A 92 15.52 -2.79 -14.34
CA TYR A 92 15.26 -4.24 -14.17
C TYR A 92 16.55 -5.05 -14.05
N GLY A 93 17.62 -4.68 -14.80
CA GLY A 93 18.92 -5.32 -14.70
C GLY A 93 19.65 -5.15 -13.35
N GLU A 94 19.25 -4.18 -12.52
CA GLU A 94 19.81 -3.95 -11.19
C GLU A 94 19.07 -4.74 -10.09
N LEU A 95 17.93 -5.34 -10.43
CA LEU A 95 17.12 -6.14 -9.50
C LEU A 95 17.58 -7.59 -9.51
N SER A 96 17.71 -8.18 -8.33
CA SER A 96 17.97 -9.62 -8.15
C SER A 96 16.70 -10.39 -7.84
N ALA A 97 15.79 -9.82 -7.05
CA ALA A 97 14.54 -10.47 -6.67
C ALA A 97 13.43 -9.48 -6.32
N VAL A 98 12.19 -9.96 -6.37
CA VAL A 98 11.01 -9.28 -5.81
C VAL A 98 10.40 -10.22 -4.78
N GLU A 99 10.55 -9.86 -3.52
CA GLU A 99 10.03 -10.64 -2.39
C GLU A 99 8.65 -10.14 -1.97
N VAL A 100 7.73 -11.08 -1.78
CA VAL A 100 6.40 -10.80 -1.23
C VAL A 100 6.26 -11.56 0.08
N SER A 101 6.25 -10.85 1.19
CA SER A 101 6.09 -11.42 2.53
C SER A 101 4.85 -10.83 3.20
N GLY A 102 3.78 -11.61 3.26
CA GLY A 102 2.51 -11.20 3.84
C GLY A 102 1.96 -9.90 3.25
N ARG A 103 2.06 -8.80 4.00
CA ARG A 103 1.57 -7.48 3.59
C ARG A 103 2.63 -6.57 2.97
N ARG A 104 3.87 -7.03 2.85
CA ARG A 104 5.00 -6.21 2.37
C ARG A 104 5.57 -6.79 1.09
N THR A 105 5.82 -5.91 0.13
CA THR A 105 6.57 -6.23 -1.08
C THR A 105 7.91 -5.50 -1.03
N ARG A 106 8.99 -6.19 -1.35
CA ARG A 106 10.36 -5.69 -1.32
C ARG A 106 11.02 -5.91 -2.67
N LEU A 107 11.78 -4.92 -3.13
CA LEU A 107 12.73 -5.08 -4.23
C LEU A 107 14.10 -5.33 -3.64
N VAL A 108 14.76 -6.37 -4.11
CA VAL A 108 16.14 -6.69 -3.75
C VAL A 108 17.03 -6.35 -4.93
N GLY A 109 17.97 -5.46 -4.72
CA GLY A 109 18.98 -5.11 -5.71
C GLY A 109 20.09 -6.16 -5.78
N ARG A 110 20.84 -6.21 -6.89
CA ARG A 110 22.03 -7.06 -7.02
C ARG A 110 23.16 -6.64 -6.08
N ASP A 111 23.13 -5.40 -5.61
CA ASP A 111 23.99 -4.84 -4.56
C ASP A 111 23.65 -5.33 -3.15
N GLY A 112 22.61 -6.18 -3.01
CA GLY A 112 22.07 -6.61 -1.72
C GLY A 112 21.16 -5.57 -1.05
N GLY A 113 20.95 -4.42 -1.67
CA GLY A 113 20.09 -3.37 -1.15
C GLY A 113 18.61 -3.78 -1.18
N VAL A 114 17.93 -3.71 -0.02
CA VAL A 114 16.51 -4.04 0.08
C VAL A 114 15.67 -2.75 0.13
N ARG A 115 14.65 -2.66 -0.71
CA ARG A 115 13.74 -1.51 -0.79
C ARG A 115 12.28 -1.96 -0.66
N VAL A 116 11.55 -1.35 0.27
CA VAL A 116 10.12 -1.65 0.48
C VAL A 116 9.26 -0.90 -0.52
N VAL A 117 8.42 -1.62 -1.24
CA VAL A 117 7.44 -1.05 -2.18
C VAL A 117 6.19 -0.65 -1.41
N ARG A 118 6.09 0.62 -1.05
CA ARG A 118 5.00 1.12 -0.19
C ARG A 118 3.64 1.19 -0.90
N GLY A 119 3.63 1.27 -2.22
CA GLY A 119 2.42 1.34 -3.05
C GLY A 119 1.68 0.01 -3.22
N VAL A 120 2.30 -1.10 -2.84
CA VAL A 120 1.77 -2.46 -3.03
C VAL A 120 1.51 -3.08 -1.67
N ARG A 121 0.24 -3.39 -1.38
CA ARG A 121 -0.17 -3.94 -0.09
C ARG A 121 -0.96 -5.24 -0.26
N GLY A 122 -0.63 -6.22 0.60
CA GLY A 122 -1.26 -7.53 0.60
C GLY A 122 -0.67 -8.50 -0.43
N ALA A 123 -0.80 -9.79 -0.15
CA ALA A 123 -0.18 -10.85 -0.94
C ALA A 123 -0.66 -10.87 -2.41
N ALA A 124 -1.96 -10.69 -2.64
CA ALA A 124 -2.52 -10.72 -4.00
C ALA A 124 -1.97 -9.59 -4.88
N GLN A 125 -1.90 -8.35 -4.37
CA GLN A 125 -1.35 -7.23 -5.12
C GLN A 125 0.18 -7.36 -5.26
N GLY A 126 0.85 -7.85 -4.22
CA GLY A 126 2.28 -8.15 -4.24
C GLY A 126 2.66 -9.17 -5.31
N ASN A 127 1.92 -10.26 -5.40
CA ASN A 127 2.15 -11.30 -6.42
C ASN A 127 1.88 -10.79 -7.84
N ARG A 128 0.85 -9.97 -8.04
CA ARG A 128 0.60 -9.30 -9.34
C ARG A 128 1.75 -8.37 -9.71
N PHE A 129 2.21 -7.56 -8.76
CA PHE A 129 3.36 -6.67 -8.95
C PHE A 129 4.62 -7.47 -9.30
N ARG A 130 4.94 -8.52 -8.52
CA ARG A 130 6.07 -9.43 -8.79
C ARG A 130 6.00 -10.02 -10.20
N ALA A 131 4.85 -10.59 -10.58
CA ALA A 131 4.67 -11.19 -11.91
C ALA A 131 4.92 -10.17 -13.04
N ARG A 132 4.45 -8.93 -12.88
CA ARG A 132 4.66 -7.85 -13.87
C ARG A 132 6.12 -7.41 -13.95
N VAL A 133 6.79 -7.22 -12.79
CA VAL A 133 8.21 -6.87 -12.74
C VAL A 133 9.05 -7.96 -13.43
N LEU A 134 8.80 -9.24 -13.12
CA LEU A 134 9.52 -10.35 -13.73
C LEU A 134 9.28 -10.45 -15.24
N ALA A 135 8.03 -10.27 -15.68
CA ALA A 135 7.71 -10.27 -17.12
C ALA A 135 8.47 -9.16 -17.87
N ARG A 136 8.52 -7.95 -17.32
CA ARG A 136 9.24 -6.83 -17.94
C ARG A 136 10.76 -7.00 -17.84
N ALA A 137 11.27 -7.54 -16.74
CA ALA A 137 12.69 -7.86 -16.61
C ALA A 137 13.15 -8.87 -17.67
N ARG A 138 12.35 -9.90 -17.95
CA ARG A 138 12.63 -10.86 -19.03
C ARG A 138 12.59 -10.21 -20.40
N ALA A 139 11.58 -9.39 -20.68
CA ALA A 139 11.49 -8.66 -21.94
C ALA A 139 12.68 -7.70 -22.14
N ALA A 140 13.09 -6.99 -21.09
CA ALA A 140 14.23 -6.08 -21.12
C ALA A 140 15.59 -6.81 -21.29
N ALA A 141 15.68 -8.05 -20.81
CA ALA A 141 16.89 -8.88 -20.97
C ALA A 141 17.01 -9.53 -22.36
N GLY A 142 15.99 -9.39 -23.22
CA GLY A 142 15.96 -10.01 -24.55
C GLY A 142 15.92 -11.57 -24.52
N VAL A 143 15.57 -12.14 -23.36
CA VAL A 143 15.57 -13.58 -23.15
C VAL A 143 14.16 -14.13 -23.30
N ASP A 144 13.76 -14.40 -24.51
CA ASP A 144 12.72 -15.40 -24.77
C ASP A 144 13.33 -16.77 -24.50
N GLY A 145 13.27 -17.25 -23.26
CA GLY A 145 13.56 -18.65 -23.00
C GLY A 145 14.54 -19.02 -21.89
N GLY A 146 14.62 -18.29 -20.78
CA GLY A 146 15.42 -18.74 -19.65
C GLY A 146 14.69 -18.60 -18.31
N SER A 147 13.66 -19.45 -18.10
CA SER A 147 12.76 -19.30 -16.96
C SER A 147 13.19 -20.02 -15.68
N GLU A 148 14.33 -20.71 -15.63
CA GLU A 148 14.62 -21.61 -14.51
C GLU A 148 15.48 -21.02 -13.37
N GLU A 149 16.35 -20.06 -13.64
CA GLU A 149 17.36 -19.66 -12.64
C GLU A 149 16.87 -18.64 -11.59
N LEU A 150 15.78 -17.91 -11.84
CA LEU A 150 15.25 -16.90 -10.89
C LEU A 150 14.17 -17.46 -9.93
N ASP A 151 13.62 -18.64 -10.21
CA ASP A 151 12.52 -19.21 -9.42
C ASP A 151 13.00 -20.12 -8.28
N GLU A 152 14.18 -20.74 -8.39
CA GLU A 152 14.71 -21.67 -7.38
C GLU A 152 15.15 -21.03 -6.06
N ARG A 153 15.44 -19.72 -6.03
CA ARG A 153 15.82 -19.04 -4.78
C ARG A 153 14.66 -18.52 -3.94
N SER A 154 13.42 -18.69 -4.41
CA SER A 154 12.22 -18.23 -3.68
C SER A 154 11.56 -19.33 -2.82
N GLY A 155 12.02 -20.57 -2.91
CA GLY A 155 11.64 -21.63 -2.01
C GLY A 155 12.48 -21.55 -0.73
N GLY A 156 11.98 -20.88 0.30
CA GLY A 156 12.49 -21.11 1.65
C GLY A 156 12.40 -22.61 1.97
N PRO A 157 13.34 -23.15 2.74
CA PRO A 157 13.31 -24.57 3.10
C PRO A 157 11.95 -24.92 3.68
N PRO A 158 11.40 -26.09 3.36
CA PRO A 158 10.19 -26.56 4.02
C PRO A 158 10.44 -26.52 5.53
N VAL A 159 9.51 -25.91 6.26
CA VAL A 159 9.55 -25.93 7.71
C VAL A 159 9.42 -27.39 8.10
N ASP A 160 10.55 -27.99 8.52
CA ASP A 160 10.56 -29.32 9.08
C ASP A 160 9.53 -29.37 10.20
N THR A 161 8.50 -30.17 9.96
CA THR A 161 7.54 -30.56 10.96
C THR A 161 8.33 -31.26 12.07
N LEU A 162 8.46 -30.59 13.21
CA LEU A 162 8.95 -31.20 14.45
C LEU A 162 8.24 -32.53 14.67
N PRO A 163 8.98 -33.62 14.88
CA PRO A 163 8.36 -34.91 15.22
C PRO A 163 7.62 -34.73 16.55
N ALA A 164 6.36 -35.16 16.55
CA ALA A 164 5.55 -35.26 17.75
C ALA A 164 6.26 -36.19 18.73
N ASP A 165 6.79 -35.64 19.81
CA ASP A 165 7.33 -36.39 20.96
C ASP A 165 6.17 -37.11 21.64
N HIS A 166 6.03 -38.40 21.32
CA HIS A 166 5.17 -39.32 22.07
C HIS A 166 5.86 -39.63 23.39
N GLY A 167 5.60 -38.75 24.36
CA GLY A 167 5.91 -39.09 25.77
C GLY A 167 5.17 -40.35 26.22
N GLU A 168 5.85 -41.47 26.14
CA GLU A 168 5.49 -42.69 26.85
C GLU A 168 5.46 -42.41 28.34
N ARG A 169 4.26 -42.33 28.89
CA ARG A 169 4.00 -42.34 30.31
C ARG A 169 4.09 -43.78 30.78
N ASN A 170 5.28 -44.21 31.26
CA ASN A 170 5.45 -45.41 32.03
C ASN A 170 4.85 -45.15 33.42
N SER A 171 3.72 -45.82 33.70
CA SER A 171 3.15 -46.02 35.03
C SER A 171 3.61 -47.37 35.55
N ASP A 172 4.57 -47.37 36.47
CA ASP A 172 4.84 -48.50 37.35
C ASP A 172 5.31 -47.96 38.71
N GLY A 173 4.58 -48.41 39.81
CA GLY A 173 4.98 -48.25 41.18
C GLY A 173 3.93 -47.64 42.07
#